data_0b943ec92ad1158379c31ecdf3146986
#
_entry.id   0b943ec92ad1158379c31ecdf3146986
#
_cell.length_a   1.000
_cell.length_b   1.000
_cell.length_c   1.000
_cell.angle_alpha   90.00
_cell.angle_beta   90.00
_cell.angle_gamma   90.00
#
_symmetry.space_group_name_H-M   'P 1'
#
loop_
_entity.id
_entity.type
_entity.pdbx_description
1 polymer ?
#
loop_
_entity_poly.entity_id
_entity_poly.type
_entity_poly.pdbx_seq_one_letter_code
_entity_poly.pdbx_strand_id
1 'polypeptide(L)'
;AVVAVGVRPNTKLAKESGLAIGATGGIIVNEFMQTSDPAIYAAGDCVEISNLITGKKVHAPYGDLANLEGRVAGENAVLGNAVSFPGTIQTGICKIFDFAAGTTGLNERAARAEGFDVLTVINASPDKPGFMNGRLLVTKLVVEKGGGRILGAQCAGPGDVAKQISQWA
;
A
#
# COMPACT_ATOMS: atom_id res chain seq x y z
N ALA A 1 9.98 23.61 -12.29
CA ALA A 1 8.91 23.34 -11.33
C ALA A 1 8.58 21.85 -11.35
N VAL A 2 8.32 21.25 -10.19
CA VAL A 2 7.85 19.86 -10.05
C VAL A 2 6.41 19.93 -9.55
N VAL A 3 5.49 19.21 -10.22
CA VAL A 3 4.09 19.09 -9.82
C VAL A 3 3.84 17.64 -9.43
N ALA A 4 3.50 17.41 -8.16
CA ALA A 4 3.27 16.11 -7.58
C ALA A 4 1.99 16.17 -6.71
N VAL A 5 0.84 16.31 -7.37
CA VAL A 5 -0.47 16.56 -6.73
C VAL A 5 -1.27 15.28 -6.45
N GLY A 6 -0.66 14.13 -6.65
CA GLY A 6 -1.29 12.82 -6.49
C GLY A 6 -2.14 12.41 -7.68
N VAL A 7 -2.86 11.30 -7.51
CA VAL A 7 -3.75 10.70 -8.50
C VAL A 7 -5.16 10.55 -7.93
N ARG A 8 -6.15 10.47 -8.81
CA ARG A 8 -7.54 10.20 -8.44
C ARG A 8 -8.06 9.03 -9.28
N PRO A 9 -8.88 8.15 -8.71
CA PRO A 9 -9.47 7.05 -9.46
C PRO A 9 -10.38 7.56 -10.55
N ASN A 10 -10.27 6.99 -11.75
CA ASN A 10 -11.17 7.32 -12.86
C ASN A 10 -12.40 6.42 -12.81
N THR A 11 -13.45 6.88 -12.15
CA THR A 11 -14.66 6.11 -11.86
C THR A 11 -15.91 6.65 -12.56
N LYS A 12 -15.74 7.56 -13.52
CA LYS A 12 -16.88 8.18 -14.22
C LYS A 12 -17.81 7.14 -14.86
N LEU A 13 -17.25 6.23 -15.68
CA LEU A 13 -18.02 5.18 -16.34
C LEU A 13 -18.73 4.26 -15.33
N ALA A 14 -18.04 3.84 -14.27
CA ALA A 14 -18.60 3.00 -13.22
C ALA A 14 -19.81 3.68 -12.54
N LYS A 15 -19.66 4.97 -12.21
CA LYS A 15 -20.74 5.77 -11.60
C LYS A 15 -21.94 5.93 -12.54
N GLU A 16 -21.71 6.22 -13.83
CA GLU A 16 -22.76 6.34 -14.84
C GLU A 16 -23.47 5.00 -15.09
N SER A 17 -22.79 3.87 -14.87
CA SER A 17 -23.34 2.51 -14.92
C SER A 17 -24.04 2.08 -13.62
N GLY A 18 -24.15 2.95 -12.62
CA GLY A 18 -24.85 2.66 -11.37
C GLY A 18 -24.02 1.87 -10.34
N LEU A 19 -22.71 1.69 -10.53
CA LEU A 19 -21.87 1.01 -9.56
C LEU A 19 -21.61 1.90 -8.33
N ALA A 20 -21.52 1.29 -7.16
CA ALA A 20 -21.24 1.98 -5.92
C ALA A 20 -19.79 2.52 -5.89
N ILE A 21 -19.65 3.80 -5.54
CA ILE A 21 -18.38 4.50 -5.38
C ILE A 21 -18.17 4.80 -3.90
N GLY A 22 -17.00 4.49 -3.39
CA GLY A 22 -16.68 4.63 -1.99
C GLY A 22 -16.17 6.01 -1.58
N ALA A 23 -15.85 6.13 -0.29
CA ALA A 23 -15.42 7.40 0.30
C ALA A 23 -14.05 7.89 -0.25
N THR A 24 -13.21 6.98 -0.74
CA THR A 24 -11.93 7.33 -1.36
C THR A 24 -12.08 7.79 -2.82
N GLY A 25 -13.28 7.68 -3.39
CA GLY A 25 -13.58 7.91 -4.80
C GLY A 25 -13.37 6.68 -5.68
N GLY A 26 -12.89 5.56 -5.14
CA GLY A 26 -12.72 4.29 -5.84
C GLY A 26 -14.04 3.50 -5.96
N ILE A 27 -14.09 2.57 -6.92
CA ILE A 27 -15.20 1.61 -7.04
C ILE A 27 -15.16 0.71 -5.80
N ILE A 28 -16.30 0.53 -5.14
CA ILE A 28 -16.41 -0.40 -4.02
C ILE A 28 -16.34 -1.83 -4.55
N VAL A 29 -15.42 -2.61 -4.01
CA VAL A 29 -15.32 -4.05 -4.27
C VAL A 29 -15.26 -4.83 -2.96
N ASN A 30 -15.72 -6.09 -3.01
CA ASN A 30 -15.54 -7.05 -1.93
C ASN A 30 -14.16 -7.74 -2.03
N GLU A 31 -13.89 -8.70 -1.16
CA GLU A 31 -12.64 -9.48 -1.15
C GLU A 31 -12.42 -10.31 -2.43
N PHE A 32 -13.44 -10.53 -3.23
CA PHE A 32 -13.35 -11.24 -4.51
C PHE A 32 -13.17 -10.29 -5.70
N MET A 33 -12.94 -9.01 -5.46
CA MET A 33 -12.89 -7.94 -6.45
C MET A 33 -14.21 -7.75 -7.23
N GLN A 34 -15.33 -8.23 -6.69
CA GLN A 34 -16.67 -8.09 -7.24
C GLN A 34 -17.27 -6.75 -6.79
N THR A 35 -17.90 -6.03 -7.70
CA THR A 35 -18.53 -4.72 -7.44
C THR A 35 -19.92 -4.87 -6.79
N SER A 36 -20.67 -3.78 -6.70
CA SER A 36 -22.09 -3.78 -6.29
C SER A 36 -23.02 -4.51 -7.29
N ASP A 37 -22.59 -4.70 -8.53
CA ASP A 37 -23.25 -5.57 -9.49
C ASP A 37 -22.53 -6.93 -9.51
N PRO A 38 -23.21 -8.04 -9.21
CA PRO A 38 -22.59 -9.36 -9.12
C PRO A 38 -22.03 -9.88 -10.47
N ALA A 39 -22.39 -9.30 -11.59
CA ALA A 39 -21.83 -9.63 -12.90
C ALA A 39 -20.57 -8.85 -13.25
N ILE A 40 -20.17 -7.87 -12.42
CA ILE A 40 -19.09 -6.95 -12.72
C ILE A 40 -17.99 -7.04 -11.65
N TYR A 41 -16.76 -7.23 -12.12
CA TYR A 41 -15.54 -7.18 -11.30
C TYR A 41 -14.72 -5.93 -11.66
N ALA A 42 -14.01 -5.37 -10.69
CA ALA A 42 -13.13 -4.22 -10.88
C ALA A 42 -11.83 -4.41 -10.12
N ALA A 43 -10.72 -3.92 -10.70
CA ALA A 43 -9.38 -4.07 -10.12
C ALA A 43 -8.48 -2.89 -10.51
N GLY A 44 -7.40 -2.69 -9.77
CA GLY A 44 -6.36 -1.69 -10.04
C GLY A 44 -6.70 -0.31 -9.49
N ASP A 45 -6.09 0.72 -10.06
CA ASP A 45 -6.12 2.10 -9.56
C ASP A 45 -7.52 2.73 -9.45
N CYS A 46 -8.54 2.08 -9.99
CA CYS A 46 -9.91 2.59 -9.95
C CYS A 46 -10.74 2.05 -8.76
N VAL A 47 -10.23 1.12 -7.97
CA VAL A 47 -10.97 0.51 -6.84
C VAL A 47 -10.50 1.05 -5.49
N GLU A 48 -11.31 0.83 -4.46
CA GLU A 48 -10.89 0.95 -3.07
C GLU A 48 -10.84 -0.41 -2.40
N ILE A 49 -9.72 -0.69 -1.72
CA ILE A 49 -9.43 -1.97 -1.08
C ILE A 49 -9.23 -1.81 0.42
N SER A 50 -9.18 -2.92 1.16
CA SER A 50 -9.00 -2.89 2.61
C SER A 50 -7.54 -2.69 2.99
N ASN A 51 -7.27 -1.76 3.91
CA ASN A 51 -5.97 -1.65 4.58
C ASN A 51 -5.93 -2.64 5.75
N LEU A 52 -4.95 -3.54 5.74
CA LEU A 52 -4.85 -4.64 6.71
C LEU A 52 -4.46 -4.19 8.13
N ILE A 53 -3.95 -2.97 8.28
CA ILE A 53 -3.57 -2.43 9.59
C ILE A 53 -4.75 -1.76 10.27
N THR A 54 -5.53 -0.98 9.52
CA THR A 54 -6.63 -0.15 10.04
C THR A 54 -8.01 -0.77 9.84
N GLY A 55 -8.15 -1.74 8.94
CA GLY A 55 -9.43 -2.28 8.49
C GLY A 55 -10.25 -1.33 7.61
N LYS A 56 -9.77 -0.10 7.38
CA LYS A 56 -10.47 0.90 6.58
C LYS A 56 -10.22 0.72 5.08
N LYS A 57 -11.14 1.23 4.27
CA LYS A 57 -10.96 1.28 2.81
C LYS A 57 -9.96 2.38 2.44
N VAL A 58 -9.09 2.07 1.49
CA VAL A 58 -8.04 2.97 0.99
C VAL A 58 -7.98 2.92 -0.53
N HIS A 59 -7.57 4.03 -1.13
CA HIS A 59 -7.13 4.07 -2.53
C HIS A 59 -5.62 3.80 -2.55
N ALA A 60 -5.21 2.75 -3.23
CA ALA A 60 -3.82 2.30 -3.27
C ALA A 60 -3.36 2.07 -4.73
N PRO A 61 -3.02 3.15 -5.46
CA PRO A 61 -2.66 3.08 -6.88
C PRO A 61 -1.22 2.57 -7.06
N TYR A 62 -1.01 1.28 -6.84
CA TYR A 62 0.27 0.61 -7.00
C TYR A 62 0.18 -0.47 -8.08
N GLY A 63 1.13 -0.50 -9.01
CA GLY A 63 1.11 -1.40 -10.16
C GLY A 63 1.20 -2.89 -9.80
N ASP A 64 1.89 -3.24 -8.73
CA ASP A 64 1.96 -4.60 -8.19
C ASP A 64 0.61 -5.05 -7.61
N LEU A 65 -0.06 -4.18 -6.84
CA LEU A 65 -1.41 -4.44 -6.33
C LEU A 65 -2.40 -4.60 -7.48
N ALA A 66 -2.38 -3.67 -8.46
CA ALA A 66 -3.26 -3.75 -9.63
C ALA A 66 -3.12 -5.08 -10.39
N ASN A 67 -1.89 -5.63 -10.46
CA ASN A 67 -1.62 -6.92 -11.08
C ASN A 67 -2.23 -8.07 -10.27
N LEU A 68 -2.05 -8.07 -8.95
CA LEU A 68 -2.63 -9.10 -8.05
C LEU A 68 -4.15 -9.05 -8.05
N GLU A 69 -4.72 -7.87 -7.92
CA GLU A 69 -6.17 -7.63 -7.97
C GLU A 69 -6.76 -8.08 -9.30
N GLY A 70 -6.09 -7.76 -10.42
CA GLY A 70 -6.52 -8.15 -11.76
C GLY A 70 -6.54 -9.66 -11.95
N ARG A 71 -5.60 -10.40 -11.36
CA ARG A 71 -5.60 -11.87 -11.37
C ARG A 71 -6.80 -12.41 -10.60
N VAL A 72 -7.04 -11.91 -9.39
CA VAL A 72 -8.18 -12.32 -8.56
C VAL A 72 -9.50 -12.01 -9.26
N ALA A 73 -9.65 -10.80 -9.81
CA ALA A 73 -10.84 -10.41 -10.56
C ALA A 73 -11.09 -11.30 -11.80
N GLY A 74 -10.02 -11.58 -12.57
CA GLY A 74 -10.10 -12.42 -13.76
C GLY A 74 -10.46 -13.87 -13.45
N GLU A 75 -9.88 -14.46 -12.41
CA GLU A 75 -10.19 -15.81 -11.96
C GLU A 75 -11.64 -15.91 -11.46
N ASN A 76 -12.07 -14.97 -10.63
CA ASN A 76 -13.41 -14.95 -10.07
C ASN A 76 -14.50 -14.65 -11.12
N ALA A 77 -14.19 -13.90 -12.16
CA ALA A 77 -15.11 -13.67 -13.27
C ALA A 77 -15.47 -14.97 -14.03
N VAL A 78 -14.59 -15.97 -13.99
CA VAL A 78 -14.78 -17.28 -14.66
C VAL A 78 -15.31 -18.34 -13.71
N LEU A 79 -14.75 -18.40 -12.49
CA LEU A 79 -15.02 -19.50 -11.54
C LEU A 79 -16.08 -19.14 -10.48
N GLY A 80 -16.58 -17.90 -10.49
CA GLY A 80 -17.31 -17.36 -9.35
C GLY A 80 -16.35 -17.00 -8.22
N ASN A 81 -16.85 -16.49 -7.11
CA ASN A 81 -16.05 -15.95 -6.00
C ASN A 81 -15.22 -17.04 -5.26
N ALA A 82 -14.19 -17.56 -5.92
CA ALA A 82 -13.36 -18.68 -5.48
C ALA A 82 -12.05 -18.23 -4.78
N VAL A 83 -11.50 -17.08 -5.20
CA VAL A 83 -10.20 -16.58 -4.70
C VAL A 83 -10.38 -15.20 -4.07
N SER A 84 -9.90 -15.03 -2.83
CA SER A 84 -9.97 -13.74 -2.13
C SER A 84 -8.68 -12.94 -2.24
N PHE A 85 -8.83 -11.61 -2.32
CA PHE A 85 -7.75 -10.63 -2.15
C PHE A 85 -7.84 -10.05 -0.73
N PRO A 86 -6.84 -10.28 0.12
CA PRO A 86 -6.94 -9.93 1.55
C PRO A 86 -6.91 -8.41 1.81
N GLY A 87 -6.40 -7.63 0.88
CA GLY A 87 -6.13 -6.21 1.05
C GLY A 87 -4.65 -5.86 0.98
N THR A 88 -4.27 -4.71 1.51
CA THR A 88 -2.90 -4.17 1.41
C THR A 88 -2.43 -3.52 2.70
N ILE A 89 -1.12 -3.52 2.93
CA ILE A 89 -0.46 -2.64 3.90
C ILE A 89 0.14 -1.40 3.22
N GLN A 90 -0.03 -1.23 1.92
CA GLN A 90 0.46 -0.10 1.11
C GLN A 90 1.99 0.01 1.13
N THR A 91 2.67 -0.96 0.57
CA THR A 91 4.13 -0.92 0.37
C THR A 91 4.48 -0.24 -0.94
N GLY A 92 5.37 0.73 -0.88
CA GLY A 92 5.81 1.47 -2.07
C GLY A 92 7.26 1.91 -1.97
N ILE A 93 7.95 1.93 -3.13
CA ILE A 93 9.35 2.35 -3.23
C ILE A 93 9.50 3.25 -4.44
N CYS A 94 10.22 4.35 -4.26
CA CYS A 94 10.57 5.29 -5.32
C CYS A 94 12.09 5.46 -5.37
N LYS A 95 12.64 5.39 -6.57
CA LYS A 95 14.05 5.70 -6.82
C LYS A 95 14.16 7.06 -7.50
N ILE A 96 14.98 7.94 -6.95
CA ILE A 96 15.24 9.29 -7.45
C ILE A 96 16.76 9.43 -7.59
N PHE A 97 17.27 9.33 -8.81
CA PHE A 97 18.72 9.29 -9.11
C PHE A 97 19.43 8.18 -8.31
N ASP A 98 20.39 8.54 -7.46
CA ASP A 98 21.18 7.61 -6.65
C ASP A 98 20.54 7.32 -5.28
N PHE A 99 19.41 7.94 -4.97
CA PHE A 99 18.67 7.71 -3.74
C PHE A 99 17.38 6.93 -4.00
N ALA A 100 17.00 6.15 -3.01
CA ALA A 100 15.68 5.55 -2.96
C ALA A 100 14.98 5.93 -1.65
N ALA A 101 13.67 5.96 -1.68
CA ALA A 101 12.83 6.08 -0.50
C ALA A 101 11.71 5.04 -0.59
N GLY A 102 11.45 4.37 0.52
CA GLY A 102 10.40 3.34 0.60
C GLY A 102 9.61 3.46 1.88
N THR A 103 8.38 2.97 1.80
CA THR A 103 7.48 2.89 2.95
C THR A 103 6.68 1.61 2.89
N THR A 104 6.33 1.08 4.06
CA THR A 104 5.31 0.04 4.22
C THR A 104 4.49 0.35 5.45
N GLY A 105 3.21 0.03 5.44
CA GLY A 105 2.30 0.33 6.53
C GLY A 105 2.09 1.83 6.78
N LEU A 106 1.81 2.17 8.03
CA LEU A 106 1.50 3.54 8.45
C LEU A 106 2.77 4.32 8.81
N ASN A 107 2.84 5.56 8.39
CA ASN A 107 3.78 6.49 9.00
C ASN A 107 3.25 6.95 10.39
N GLU A 108 4.12 7.56 11.20
CA GLU A 108 3.76 7.99 12.56
C GLU A 108 2.52 8.89 12.60
N ARG A 109 2.41 9.84 11.68
CA ARG A 109 1.27 10.77 11.62
C ARG A 109 -0.03 10.01 11.33
N ALA A 110 -0.01 9.09 10.36
CA ALA A 110 -1.17 8.28 10.02
C ALA A 110 -1.56 7.34 11.16
N ALA A 111 -0.59 6.68 11.79
CA ALA A 111 -0.85 5.79 12.93
C ALA A 111 -1.48 6.56 14.11
N ARG A 112 -0.99 7.75 14.45
CA ARG A 112 -1.60 8.59 15.48
C ARG A 112 -2.99 9.07 15.11
N ALA A 113 -3.23 9.42 13.84
CA ALA A 113 -4.56 9.83 13.34
C ALA A 113 -5.58 8.67 13.41
N GLU A 114 -5.10 7.43 13.29
CA GLU A 114 -5.92 6.22 13.48
C GLU A 114 -6.14 5.84 14.96
N GLY A 115 -5.56 6.61 15.89
CA GLY A 115 -5.75 6.40 17.33
C GLY A 115 -4.75 5.43 17.98
N PHE A 116 -3.72 4.98 17.26
CA PHE A 116 -2.68 4.14 17.85
C PHE A 116 -1.77 4.95 18.77
N ASP A 117 -1.46 4.41 19.95
CA ASP A 117 -0.36 4.92 20.78
C ASP A 117 0.96 4.36 20.27
N VAL A 118 1.80 5.22 19.71
CA VAL A 118 2.97 4.80 18.95
C VAL A 118 4.29 5.21 19.61
N LEU A 119 5.24 4.30 19.51
CA LEU A 119 6.67 4.52 19.69
C LEU A 119 7.34 4.55 18.32
N THR A 120 8.29 5.44 18.09
CA THR A 120 9.10 5.47 16.88
C THR A 120 10.57 5.25 17.21
N VAL A 121 11.24 4.49 16.34
CA VAL A 121 12.68 4.24 16.42
C VAL A 121 13.30 4.63 15.09
N ILE A 122 14.37 5.41 15.15
CA ILE A 122 15.15 5.79 13.96
C ILE A 122 16.53 5.17 14.10
N ASN A 123 16.95 4.47 13.07
CA ASN A 123 18.29 3.91 12.93
C ASN A 123 18.94 4.42 11.65
N ALA A 124 20.23 4.73 11.73
CA ALA A 124 21.07 5.09 10.60
C ALA A 124 22.27 4.14 10.56
N SER A 125 22.31 3.27 9.57
CA SER A 125 23.37 2.28 9.42
C SER A 125 23.61 1.93 7.95
N PRO A 126 24.80 1.43 7.58
CA PRO A 126 25.01 0.85 6.26
C PRO A 126 24.09 -0.36 6.01
N ASP A 127 23.64 -0.53 4.76
CA ASP A 127 22.85 -1.68 4.32
C ASP A 127 23.66 -2.98 4.27
N LYS A 128 24.99 -2.88 4.22
CA LYS A 128 25.95 -3.99 4.14
C LYS A 128 27.22 -3.64 4.92
N PRO A 129 27.99 -4.64 5.34
CA PRO A 129 29.31 -4.40 5.91
C PRO A 129 30.22 -3.59 4.97
N GLY A 130 31.16 -2.82 5.54
CA GLY A 130 32.04 -1.92 4.77
C GLY A 130 32.84 -2.61 3.65
N PHE A 131 33.29 -3.86 3.87
CA PHE A 131 33.99 -4.66 2.85
C PHE A 131 33.12 -5.04 1.65
N MET A 132 31.79 -4.90 1.75
CA MET A 132 30.81 -5.10 0.68
C MET A 132 30.32 -3.77 0.08
N ASN A 133 31.02 -2.68 0.29
CA ASN A 133 30.64 -1.34 -0.15
C ASN A 133 29.24 -0.91 0.35
N GLY A 134 28.97 -1.18 1.62
CA GLY A 134 27.72 -0.79 2.27
C GLY A 134 27.45 0.71 2.18
N ARG A 135 26.20 1.08 1.90
CA ARG A 135 25.74 2.46 1.75
C ARG A 135 24.77 2.80 2.87
N LEU A 136 24.83 4.03 3.36
CA LEU A 136 23.99 4.48 4.45
C LEU A 136 22.51 4.41 4.13
N LEU A 137 21.75 3.84 5.04
CA LEU A 137 20.28 3.90 5.07
C LEU A 137 19.82 4.53 6.39
N VAL A 138 18.79 5.33 6.31
CA VAL A 138 18.03 5.81 7.48
C VAL A 138 16.69 5.11 7.48
N THR A 139 16.41 4.37 8.53
CA THR A 139 15.15 3.61 8.69
C THR A 139 14.41 4.11 9.92
N LYS A 140 13.12 4.40 9.77
CA LYS A 140 12.21 4.71 10.86
C LYS A 140 11.18 3.61 10.99
N LEU A 141 11.04 3.04 12.19
CA LEU A 141 9.97 2.12 12.54
C LEU A 141 8.89 2.84 13.33
N VAL A 142 7.65 2.46 13.09
CA VAL A 142 6.47 2.91 13.84
C VAL A 142 5.86 1.68 14.50
N VAL A 143 5.85 1.66 15.82
CA VAL A 143 5.49 0.51 16.64
C VAL A 143 4.39 0.89 17.61
N GLU A 144 3.39 0.04 17.78
CA GLU A 144 2.35 0.21 18.79
C GLU A 144 2.92 -0.07 20.19
N LYS A 145 2.73 0.88 21.12
CA LYS A 145 3.12 0.70 22.50
C LYS A 145 2.32 -0.40 23.17
N GLY A 146 2.96 -1.11 24.09
CA GLY A 146 2.34 -2.20 24.83
C GLY A 146 2.35 -3.54 24.12
N GLY A 147 1.92 -3.59 22.86
CA GLY A 147 1.88 -4.83 22.06
C GLY A 147 3.13 -5.10 21.24
N GLY A 148 3.95 -4.08 20.96
CA GLY A 148 5.14 -4.20 20.12
C GLY A 148 4.83 -4.48 18.65
N ARG A 149 3.57 -4.36 18.21
CA ARG A 149 3.16 -4.56 16.81
C ARG A 149 3.79 -3.48 15.93
N ILE A 150 4.44 -3.89 14.85
CA ILE A 150 4.94 -2.96 13.83
C ILE A 150 3.74 -2.47 13.00
N LEU A 151 3.54 -1.16 13.01
CA LEU A 151 2.49 -0.47 12.25
C LEU A 151 3.01 0.04 10.91
N GLY A 152 4.31 0.22 10.78
CA GLY A 152 4.93 0.62 9.54
C GLY A 152 6.41 0.92 9.64
N ALA A 153 7.03 1.04 8.47
CA ALA A 153 8.44 1.38 8.32
C ALA A 153 8.65 2.36 7.16
N GLN A 154 9.57 3.28 7.32
CA GLN A 154 10.05 4.18 6.27
C GLN A 154 11.57 4.04 6.18
N CYS A 155 12.10 3.96 4.98
CA CYS A 155 13.53 3.87 4.74
C CYS A 155 13.94 4.78 3.59
N ALA A 156 15.08 5.45 3.74
CA ALA A 156 15.64 6.27 2.66
C ALA A 156 17.16 6.22 2.67
N GLY A 157 17.77 6.33 1.50
CA GLY A 157 19.21 6.39 1.33
C GLY A 157 19.70 5.90 -0.03
N PRO A 158 21.02 5.92 -0.25
CA PRO A 158 21.64 5.39 -1.45
C PRO A 158 21.82 3.86 -1.47
N GLY A 159 21.53 3.18 -0.36
CA GLY A 159 21.63 1.72 -0.23
C GLY A 159 20.40 0.97 -0.75
N ASP A 160 20.29 -0.31 -0.39
CA ASP A 160 19.20 -1.19 -0.84
C ASP A 160 17.93 -0.99 0.00
N VAL A 161 17.24 0.11 -0.27
CA VAL A 161 15.97 0.46 0.37
C VAL A 161 14.89 -0.59 0.11
N ALA A 162 14.86 -1.18 -1.09
CA ALA A 162 13.86 -2.16 -1.46
C ALA A 162 13.92 -3.40 -0.56
N LYS A 163 15.12 -3.94 -0.39
CA LYS A 163 15.35 -5.07 0.51
C LYS A 163 15.02 -4.72 1.95
N GLN A 164 15.41 -3.53 2.40
CA GLN A 164 15.13 -3.09 3.76
C GLN A 164 13.63 -2.99 4.03
N ILE A 165 12.85 -2.41 3.11
CA ILE A 165 11.39 -2.31 3.26
C ILE A 165 10.73 -3.69 3.18
N SER A 166 11.17 -4.57 2.30
CA SER A 166 10.61 -5.93 2.16
C SER A 166 10.75 -6.79 3.43
N GLN A 167 11.65 -6.45 4.34
CA GLN A 167 11.80 -7.14 5.63
C GLN A 167 10.68 -6.77 6.63
N TRP A 168 10.01 -5.63 6.42
CA TRP A 168 8.98 -5.08 7.30
C TRP A 168 7.56 -5.15 6.71
N ALA A 169 7.43 -5.57 5.42
CA ALA A 169 6.18 -5.66 4.67
C ALA A 169 5.35 -6.95 4.93
#